data_667e888f67e1fa1afe7e390ec4d8dc50
#
_entry.id   667e888f67e1fa1afe7e390ec4d8dc50
#
_cell.length_a   1.000
_cell.length_b   1.000
_cell.length_c   1.000
_cell.angle_alpha   90.00
_cell.angle_beta   90.00
_cell.angle_gamma   90.00
#
_symmetry.space_group_name_H-M   'P 1'
#
loop_
_entity.id
_entity.type
_entity.pdbx_description
1 polymer ?
#
loop_
_entity_poly.entity_id
_entity_poly.type
_entity_poly.pdbx_seq_one_letter_code
_entity_poly.pdbx_strand_id
1 'polypeptide(L)'
;MKKFILAILFLPLMVNCSGKDFLKAEQEEKEIVEPGLFSKDAKKGVSITDLFGSDENKTAINVNGYLWRATLNVLSIAPLISTDALGGTVITDWYVNEKIKNKRIKISAYITSSELRSDGISIKVHVQDLINGNWAATTTNKNLETQIENNILNEARILRVNSLK
;
A
#
# COMPACT_ATOMS: atom_id res chain seq x y z
N MET A 1 14.74 -10.32 73.56
CA MET A 1 13.40 -9.71 73.67
C MET A 1 13.21 -8.46 72.78
N LYS A 2 14.26 -7.88 72.19
CA LYS A 2 14.11 -6.68 71.30
C LYS A 2 13.72 -7.02 69.82
N LYS A 3 13.80 -8.27 69.38
CA LYS A 3 13.50 -8.68 67.99
C LYS A 3 12.02 -9.01 67.75
N PHE A 4 11.23 -9.23 68.79
CA PHE A 4 9.80 -9.51 68.69
C PHE A 4 8.92 -8.26 68.64
N ILE A 5 9.42 -7.12 69.11
CA ILE A 5 8.68 -5.85 69.08
C ILE A 5 8.68 -5.25 67.68
N LEU A 6 9.70 -5.53 66.88
CA LEU A 6 9.78 -4.99 65.51
C LEU A 6 8.82 -5.68 64.52
N ALA A 7 8.42 -6.94 64.82
CA ALA A 7 7.50 -7.69 63.98
C ALA A 7 6.03 -7.29 64.16
N ILE A 8 5.69 -6.72 65.28
CA ILE A 8 4.31 -6.29 65.65
C ILE A 8 3.99 -4.88 65.08
N LEU A 9 5.02 -4.05 64.80
CA LEU A 9 4.82 -2.71 64.27
C LEU A 9 4.58 -2.66 62.75
N PHE A 10 4.83 -3.81 62.05
CA PHE A 10 4.66 -3.88 60.57
C PHE A 10 3.35 -4.53 60.14
N LEU A 11 2.51 -4.99 61.03
CA LEU A 11 1.29 -5.73 60.73
C LEU A 11 0.03 -4.86 60.38
N PRO A 12 -0.08 -3.59 60.73
CA PRO A 12 -1.31 -2.83 60.39
C PRO A 12 -1.30 -2.13 59.03
N LEU A 13 -0.26 -2.29 58.20
CA LEU A 13 -0.16 -1.57 56.92
C LEU A 13 -0.73 -2.33 55.73
N MET A 14 -1.25 -3.55 55.92
CA MET A 14 -1.74 -4.42 54.82
C MET A 14 -3.27 -4.58 54.79
N VAL A 15 -4.04 -3.81 55.54
CA VAL A 15 -5.50 -3.96 55.59
C VAL A 15 -6.17 -2.66 55.22
N ASN A 16 -5.84 -2.07 54.07
CA ASN A 16 -6.65 -1.01 53.52
C ASN A 16 -6.58 -0.98 51.98
N CYS A 17 -6.77 -2.11 51.36
CA CYS A 17 -7.14 -2.20 49.96
C CYS A 17 -8.59 -2.68 49.89
N SER A 18 -9.52 -1.79 50.22
CA SER A 18 -10.94 -2.02 50.01
C SER A 18 -11.23 -2.02 48.53
N GLY A 19 -11.22 -3.23 47.97
CA GLY A 19 -11.48 -3.51 46.56
C GLY A 19 -12.95 -3.29 46.15
N LYS A 20 -13.56 -2.14 46.48
CA LYS A 20 -14.92 -1.82 46.03
C LYS A 20 -14.97 -0.78 44.90
N ASP A 21 -13.91 -0.06 44.66
CA ASP A 21 -13.86 0.90 43.57
C ASP A 21 -13.33 0.36 42.27
N PHE A 22 -12.70 -0.84 42.29
CA PHE A 22 -12.21 -1.48 41.05
C PHE A 22 -13.33 -2.13 40.22
N LEU A 23 -14.48 -2.46 40.82
CA LEU A 23 -15.61 -3.08 40.11
C LEU A 23 -16.62 -2.06 39.56
N LYS A 24 -16.40 -0.76 39.78
CA LYS A 24 -17.30 0.30 39.27
C LYS A 24 -16.79 0.99 38.01
N ALA A 25 -15.52 0.72 37.63
CA ALA A 25 -14.95 1.20 36.37
C ALA A 25 -15.25 0.29 35.18
N GLU A 26 -15.91 -0.89 35.40
CA GLU A 26 -16.11 -1.93 34.39
C GLU A 26 -17.51 -1.91 33.75
N GLN A 27 -18.25 -0.82 33.87
CA GLN A 27 -19.57 -0.71 33.24
C GLN A 27 -19.73 0.54 32.33
N GLU A 28 -18.66 1.18 31.92
CA GLU A 28 -18.64 2.09 30.78
C GLU A 28 -17.52 1.73 29.80
N GLU A 29 -17.27 0.45 29.57
CA GLU A 29 -16.69 0.01 28.32
C GLU A 29 -17.79 0.15 27.27
N LYS A 30 -18.02 1.39 26.85
CA LYS A 30 -18.48 1.65 25.48
C LYS A 30 -17.47 0.91 24.63
N GLU A 31 -17.90 -0.24 24.11
CA GLU A 31 -17.27 -0.91 23.00
C GLU A 31 -17.05 0.16 21.93
N ILE A 32 -15.88 0.79 21.96
CA ILE A 32 -15.36 1.56 20.84
C ILE A 32 -15.01 0.47 19.84
N VAL A 33 -16.03 -0.04 19.16
CA VAL A 33 -15.87 -0.75 17.93
C VAL A 33 -15.27 0.30 17.00
N GLU A 34 -13.95 0.38 17.02
CA GLU A 34 -13.25 1.11 15.97
C GLU A 34 -13.66 0.45 14.66
N PRO A 35 -14.39 1.16 13.79
CA PRO A 35 -14.80 0.58 12.52
C PRO A 35 -13.51 0.24 11.79
N GLY A 36 -13.29 -1.07 11.59
CA GLY A 36 -12.13 -1.55 10.84
C GLY A 36 -12.08 -0.85 9.49
N LEU A 37 -10.89 -0.71 8.94
CA LEU A 37 -10.61 -0.05 7.65
C LEU A 37 -11.56 -0.51 6.51
N PHE A 38 -12.26 -1.64 6.70
CA PHE A 38 -13.17 -2.29 5.75
C PHE A 38 -14.62 -2.37 6.23
N SER A 39 -15.03 -1.59 7.22
CA SER A 39 -16.41 -1.58 7.72
C SER A 39 -17.37 -0.97 6.70
N LYS A 40 -18.52 -1.64 6.48
CA LYS A 40 -19.60 -1.12 5.61
C LYS A 40 -20.31 0.10 6.21
N ASP A 41 -20.20 0.29 7.52
CA ASP A 41 -20.85 1.40 8.24
C ASP A 41 -19.88 2.58 8.37
N ALA A 42 -19.50 3.14 7.24
CA ALA A 42 -18.46 4.15 7.08
C ALA A 42 -18.80 5.54 7.63
N LYS A 43 -19.56 5.64 8.71
CA LYS A 43 -19.71 6.94 9.40
C LYS A 43 -18.45 7.42 10.12
N LYS A 44 -17.42 6.56 10.27
CA LYS A 44 -16.12 6.87 10.89
C LYS A 44 -14.90 6.16 10.29
N GLY A 45 -15.01 5.43 9.21
CA GLY A 45 -13.90 4.73 8.57
C GLY A 45 -13.83 5.04 7.08
N VAL A 46 -12.65 4.93 6.50
CA VAL A 46 -12.45 5.08 5.05
C VAL A 46 -12.90 3.77 4.39
N SER A 47 -14.00 3.80 3.63
CA SER A 47 -14.44 2.66 2.84
C SER A 47 -13.52 2.46 1.63
N ILE A 48 -13.33 1.20 1.21
CA ILE A 48 -12.64 0.91 -0.06
C ILE A 48 -13.38 1.59 -1.23
N THR A 49 -14.72 1.67 -1.17
CA THR A 49 -15.50 2.43 -2.15
C THR A 49 -15.21 3.91 -2.12
N ASP A 50 -14.79 4.47 -0.98
CA ASP A 50 -14.39 5.87 -0.84
C ASP A 50 -12.99 6.11 -1.43
N LEU A 51 -12.13 5.11 -1.40
CA LEU A 51 -10.81 5.18 -2.02
C LEU A 51 -10.86 5.02 -3.55
N PHE A 52 -11.87 4.32 -4.07
CA PHE A 52 -12.01 4.00 -5.50
C PHE A 52 -13.32 4.51 -6.11
N GLY A 53 -14.19 5.13 -5.32
CA GLY A 53 -15.51 5.61 -5.74
C GLY A 53 -15.49 6.98 -6.41
N SER A 54 -16.47 7.23 -7.25
CA SER A 54 -16.59 8.36 -8.20
C SER A 54 -17.26 9.61 -7.64
N ASP A 55 -17.21 9.91 -6.34
CA ASP A 55 -17.89 11.10 -5.79
C ASP A 55 -16.94 12.29 -5.58
N GLU A 56 -17.37 13.45 -6.03
CA GLU A 56 -16.60 14.68 -6.25
C GLU A 56 -16.01 15.39 -5.00
N ASN A 57 -16.15 14.81 -3.79
CA ASN A 57 -15.73 15.48 -2.55
C ASN A 57 -14.83 14.64 -1.64
N LYS A 58 -14.16 13.64 -2.18
CA LYS A 58 -13.30 12.76 -1.36
C LYS A 58 -11.85 13.07 -1.62
N THR A 59 -11.04 13.00 -0.59
CA THR A 59 -9.57 12.89 -0.66
C THR A 59 -9.24 11.65 -1.50
N ALA A 60 -9.64 11.73 -2.75
CA ALA A 60 -9.60 10.67 -3.71
C ALA A 60 -8.15 10.32 -3.98
N ILE A 61 -7.88 9.07 -3.94
CA ILE A 61 -6.78 8.49 -4.72
C ILE A 61 -6.92 9.08 -6.12
N ASN A 62 -6.00 9.96 -6.46
CA ASN A 62 -6.01 10.67 -7.75
C ASN A 62 -5.55 9.75 -8.89
N VAL A 63 -5.80 8.45 -8.75
CA VAL A 63 -5.31 7.35 -9.59
C VAL A 63 -6.49 6.56 -10.12
N ASN A 64 -6.55 6.39 -11.45
CA ASN A 64 -7.56 5.54 -12.07
C ASN A 64 -7.38 4.07 -11.68
N GLY A 65 -8.43 3.43 -11.11
CA GLY A 65 -8.38 2.05 -10.63
C GLY A 65 -8.13 1.01 -11.73
N TYR A 66 -8.57 1.27 -12.97
CA TYR A 66 -8.28 0.37 -14.10
C TYR A 66 -6.85 0.48 -14.56
N LEU A 67 -6.28 1.72 -14.62
CA LEU A 67 -4.87 1.93 -14.90
C LEU A 67 -3.99 1.31 -13.83
N TRP A 68 -4.37 1.46 -12.55
CA TRP A 68 -3.64 0.85 -11.43
C TRP A 68 -3.56 -0.67 -11.55
N ARG A 69 -4.72 -1.34 -11.72
CA ARG A 69 -4.77 -2.79 -11.85
C ARG A 69 -4.04 -3.29 -13.09
N ALA A 70 -4.22 -2.61 -14.23
CA ALA A 70 -3.53 -2.94 -15.47
C ALA A 70 -2.01 -2.80 -15.34
N THR A 71 -1.53 -1.75 -14.64
CA THR A 71 -0.11 -1.54 -14.38
C THR A 71 0.47 -2.68 -13.55
N LEU A 72 -0.20 -3.09 -12.47
CA LEU A 72 0.23 -4.24 -11.67
C LEU A 72 0.27 -5.53 -12.50
N ASN A 73 -0.75 -5.78 -13.34
CA ASN A 73 -0.81 -6.98 -14.20
C ASN A 73 0.35 -7.01 -15.19
N VAL A 74 0.58 -5.90 -15.92
CA VAL A 74 1.61 -5.84 -16.96
C VAL A 74 3.03 -5.87 -16.37
N LEU A 75 3.25 -5.21 -15.22
CA LEU A 75 4.57 -5.15 -14.60
C LEU A 75 4.89 -6.37 -13.72
N SER A 76 3.95 -7.28 -13.49
CA SER A 76 4.16 -8.51 -12.72
C SER A 76 5.15 -9.50 -13.36
N ILE A 77 5.65 -9.22 -14.57
CA ILE A 77 6.76 -9.96 -15.20
C ILE A 77 8.08 -9.81 -14.41
N ALA A 78 8.21 -8.77 -13.61
CA ALA A 78 9.36 -8.52 -12.75
C ALA A 78 8.89 -8.37 -11.29
N PRO A 79 9.74 -8.69 -10.29
CA PRO A 79 9.42 -8.42 -8.89
C PRO A 79 9.15 -6.93 -8.69
N LEU A 80 8.09 -6.61 -7.93
CA LEU A 80 7.76 -5.23 -7.57
C LEU A 80 8.45 -4.89 -6.24
N ILE A 81 9.22 -3.79 -6.21
CA ILE A 81 9.92 -3.33 -4.99
C ILE A 81 9.20 -2.18 -4.29
N SER A 82 8.36 -1.46 -5.02
CA SER A 82 7.59 -0.36 -4.44
C SER A 82 6.27 -0.20 -5.18
N THR A 83 5.19 -0.07 -4.42
CA THR A 83 3.85 0.23 -4.93
C THR A 83 3.19 1.23 -4.00
N ASP A 84 2.77 2.35 -4.55
CA ASP A 84 2.05 3.40 -3.84
C ASP A 84 0.78 3.75 -4.61
N ALA A 85 -0.35 3.24 -4.14
CA ALA A 85 -1.64 3.46 -4.79
C ALA A 85 -2.13 4.91 -4.64
N LEU A 86 -1.74 5.62 -3.60
CA LEU A 86 -2.12 7.01 -3.37
C LEU A 86 -1.33 7.95 -4.28
N GLY A 87 -0.02 7.74 -4.37
CA GLY A 87 0.87 8.49 -5.25
C GLY A 87 0.91 7.99 -6.69
N GLY A 88 0.18 6.90 -7.01
CA GLY A 88 0.12 6.36 -8.36
C GLY A 88 1.44 5.79 -8.89
N THR A 89 2.30 5.29 -8.01
CA THR A 89 3.66 4.85 -8.38
C THR A 89 3.82 3.35 -8.24
N VAL A 90 4.34 2.70 -9.28
CA VAL A 90 4.73 1.27 -9.27
C VAL A 90 6.14 1.14 -9.81
N ILE A 91 7.03 0.51 -9.04
CA ILE A 91 8.45 0.35 -9.39
C ILE A 91 8.81 -1.13 -9.30
N THR A 92 9.40 -1.68 -10.39
CA THR A 92 9.93 -3.04 -10.40
C THR A 92 11.36 -3.08 -9.85
N ASP A 93 11.82 -4.26 -9.51
CA ASP A 93 13.25 -4.51 -9.38
C ASP A 93 13.91 -4.69 -10.75
N TRP A 94 15.23 -4.84 -10.75
CA TRP A 94 15.98 -5.18 -11.95
C TRP A 94 15.57 -6.56 -12.46
N TYR A 95 15.10 -6.61 -13.70
CA TYR A 95 14.72 -7.82 -14.39
C TYR A 95 15.71 -8.15 -15.49
N VAL A 96 16.19 -9.38 -15.51
CA VAL A 96 17.05 -9.94 -16.57
C VAL A 96 16.21 -10.90 -17.39
N ASN A 97 16.11 -10.66 -18.69
CA ASN A 97 15.42 -11.57 -19.60
C ASN A 97 16.28 -12.82 -19.80
N GLU A 98 15.68 -14.01 -19.74
CA GLU A 98 16.38 -15.29 -19.89
C GLU A 98 17.12 -15.42 -21.22
N LYS A 99 16.60 -14.78 -22.28
CA LYS A 99 17.19 -14.79 -23.63
C LYS A 99 18.31 -13.78 -23.81
N ILE A 100 18.38 -12.74 -22.96
CA ILE A 100 19.33 -11.62 -23.07
C ILE A 100 19.96 -11.39 -21.69
N LYS A 101 20.86 -12.28 -21.29
CA LYS A 101 21.46 -12.29 -19.95
C LYS A 101 22.43 -11.14 -19.67
N ASN A 102 22.85 -10.43 -20.70
CA ASN A 102 23.78 -9.28 -20.59
C ASN A 102 23.04 -7.93 -20.48
N LYS A 103 21.72 -7.93 -20.39
CA LYS A 103 20.91 -6.72 -20.18
C LYS A 103 19.95 -6.92 -19.02
N ARG A 104 19.77 -5.86 -18.23
CA ARG A 104 18.70 -5.79 -17.23
C ARG A 104 17.91 -4.50 -17.36
N ILE A 105 16.64 -4.58 -17.04
CA ILE A 105 15.73 -3.42 -17.06
C ILE A 105 15.08 -3.24 -15.69
N LYS A 106 14.80 -1.99 -15.36
CA LYS A 106 13.99 -1.59 -14.22
C LYS A 106 12.93 -0.62 -14.74
N ILE A 107 11.68 -0.82 -14.34
CA ILE A 107 10.54 -0.04 -14.85
C ILE A 107 9.96 0.76 -13.69
N SER A 108 9.71 2.04 -13.93
CA SER A 108 8.95 2.91 -13.05
C SER A 108 7.72 3.40 -13.78
N ALA A 109 6.54 3.12 -13.25
CA ALA A 109 5.26 3.58 -13.76
C ALA A 109 4.68 4.66 -12.86
N TYR A 110 4.16 5.72 -13.47
CA TYR A 110 3.53 6.85 -12.79
C TYR A 110 2.14 7.04 -13.38
N ILE A 111 1.11 6.86 -12.56
CA ILE A 111 -0.28 7.10 -12.93
C ILE A 111 -0.66 8.47 -12.40
N THR A 112 -0.98 9.39 -13.31
CA THR A 112 -1.14 10.82 -13.01
C THR A 112 -2.59 11.31 -13.16
N SER A 113 -3.52 10.41 -13.51
CA SER A 113 -4.92 10.76 -13.75
C SER A 113 -5.87 9.82 -13.02
N SER A 114 -6.95 10.38 -12.51
CA SER A 114 -8.12 9.64 -12.01
C SER A 114 -9.01 9.11 -13.15
N GLU A 115 -8.83 9.61 -14.38
CA GLU A 115 -9.55 9.18 -15.55
C GLU A 115 -8.75 8.20 -16.39
N LEU A 116 -9.43 7.30 -17.12
CA LEU A 116 -8.80 6.40 -18.07
C LEU A 116 -8.50 7.18 -19.38
N ARG A 117 -7.36 7.85 -19.40
CA ARG A 117 -6.85 8.64 -20.51
C ARG A 117 -5.50 8.11 -20.99
N SER A 118 -5.15 8.38 -22.24
CA SER A 118 -3.87 7.94 -22.81
C SER A 118 -2.65 8.63 -22.19
N ASP A 119 -2.82 9.85 -21.71
CA ASP A 119 -1.82 10.65 -21.01
C ASP A 119 -1.85 10.46 -19.48
N GLY A 120 -2.74 9.59 -18.98
CA GLY A 120 -2.90 9.30 -17.55
C GLY A 120 -1.85 8.37 -16.96
N ILE A 121 -0.91 7.88 -17.78
CA ILE A 121 0.20 7.02 -17.34
C ILE A 121 1.49 7.44 -18.04
N SER A 122 2.59 7.38 -17.31
CA SER A 122 3.94 7.58 -17.83
C SER A 122 4.86 6.48 -17.37
N ILE A 123 5.62 5.92 -18.31
CA ILE A 123 6.58 4.85 -18.05
C ILE A 123 8.00 5.36 -18.21
N LYS A 124 8.88 4.96 -17.31
CA LYS A 124 10.33 5.13 -17.41
C LYS A 124 11.01 3.79 -17.33
N VAL A 125 11.82 3.49 -18.31
CA VAL A 125 12.60 2.25 -18.38
C VAL A 125 14.08 2.56 -18.21
N HIS A 126 14.68 2.02 -17.17
CA HIS A 126 16.12 2.08 -16.95
C HIS A 126 16.75 0.79 -17.48
N VAL A 127 17.78 0.94 -18.30
CA VAL A 127 18.49 -0.20 -18.92
C VAL A 127 19.94 -0.19 -18.44
N GLN A 128 20.47 -1.37 -18.14
CA GLN A 128 21.88 -1.56 -17.87
C GLN A 128 22.41 -2.75 -18.69
N ASP A 129 23.60 -2.61 -19.21
CA ASP A 129 24.36 -3.64 -19.89
C ASP A 129 25.46 -4.20 -18.98
N LEU A 130 25.71 -5.49 -19.06
CA LEU A 130 26.81 -6.16 -18.37
C LEU A 130 28.09 -6.00 -19.20
N ILE A 131 28.98 -5.13 -18.74
CA ILE A 131 30.27 -4.83 -19.38
C ILE A 131 31.39 -5.25 -18.44
N ASN A 132 32.25 -6.17 -18.86
CA ASN A 132 33.38 -6.66 -18.05
C ASN A 132 32.99 -7.09 -16.63
N GLY A 133 31.82 -7.72 -16.47
CA GLY A 133 31.32 -8.18 -15.18
C GLY A 133 30.63 -7.11 -14.32
N ASN A 134 30.55 -5.85 -14.78
CA ASN A 134 29.88 -4.76 -14.08
C ASN A 134 28.66 -4.27 -14.86
N TRP A 135 27.61 -3.92 -14.11
CA TRP A 135 26.40 -3.32 -14.69
C TRP A 135 26.61 -1.83 -14.93
N ALA A 136 26.55 -1.40 -16.18
CA ALA A 136 26.67 -0.01 -16.60
C ALA A 136 25.34 0.49 -17.19
N ALA A 137 24.97 1.73 -16.86
CA ALA A 137 23.77 2.36 -17.41
C ALA A 137 23.91 2.57 -18.92
N THR A 138 22.85 2.28 -19.64
CA THR A 138 22.74 2.44 -21.09
C THR A 138 21.56 3.34 -21.43
N THR A 139 21.55 3.85 -22.67
CA THR A 139 20.48 4.74 -23.15
C THR A 139 19.13 4.06 -23.10
N THR A 140 18.15 4.75 -22.55
CA THR A 140 16.75 4.30 -22.47
C THR A 140 16.13 4.26 -23.87
N ASN A 141 15.39 3.19 -24.17
CA ASN A 141 14.67 3.04 -25.41
C ASN A 141 13.24 3.60 -25.27
N LYS A 142 12.98 4.79 -25.81
CA LYS A 142 11.65 5.41 -25.79
C LYS A 142 10.57 4.54 -26.44
N ASN A 143 10.92 3.74 -27.44
CA ASN A 143 9.96 2.82 -28.07
C ASN A 143 9.46 1.76 -27.08
N LEU A 144 10.32 1.27 -26.19
CA LEU A 144 9.94 0.30 -25.15
C LEU A 144 9.02 0.94 -24.11
N GLU A 145 9.29 2.19 -23.70
CA GLU A 145 8.42 2.95 -22.80
C GLU A 145 7.00 3.05 -23.39
N THR A 146 6.89 3.52 -24.63
CA THR A 146 5.60 3.65 -25.34
C THR A 146 4.89 2.30 -25.54
N GLN A 147 5.62 1.23 -25.81
CA GLN A 147 5.03 -0.12 -25.93
C GLN A 147 4.41 -0.57 -24.60
N ILE A 148 5.10 -0.36 -23.48
CA ILE A 148 4.59 -0.71 -22.16
C ILE A 148 3.38 0.15 -21.80
N GLU A 149 3.42 1.47 -22.06
CA GLU A 149 2.28 2.37 -21.88
C GLU A 149 1.05 1.88 -22.65
N ASN A 150 1.21 1.57 -23.94
CA ASN A 150 0.13 1.07 -24.78
C ASN A 150 -0.43 -0.28 -24.29
N ASN A 151 0.42 -1.19 -23.80
CA ASN A 151 -0.02 -2.46 -23.24
C ASN A 151 -0.85 -2.24 -21.98
N ILE A 152 -0.43 -1.34 -21.08
CA ILE A 152 -1.18 -1.01 -19.88
C ILE A 152 -2.51 -0.34 -20.22
N LEU A 153 -2.54 0.58 -21.17
CA LEU A 153 -3.77 1.24 -21.61
C LEU A 153 -4.77 0.25 -22.24
N ASN A 154 -4.29 -0.70 -23.01
CA ASN A 154 -5.13 -1.75 -23.59
C ASN A 154 -5.72 -2.66 -22.52
N GLU A 155 -4.89 -3.12 -21.57
CA GLU A 155 -5.34 -3.94 -20.44
C GLU A 155 -6.36 -3.17 -19.58
N ALA A 156 -6.14 -1.89 -19.31
CA ALA A 156 -7.06 -1.05 -18.55
C ALA A 156 -8.43 -0.91 -19.24
N ARG A 157 -8.43 -0.79 -20.58
CA ARG A 157 -9.69 -0.76 -21.36
C ARG A 157 -10.43 -2.10 -21.30
N ILE A 158 -9.72 -3.22 -21.38
CA ILE A 158 -10.31 -4.57 -21.24
C ILE A 158 -10.92 -4.73 -19.85
N LEU A 159 -10.22 -4.35 -18.79
CA LEU A 159 -10.72 -4.39 -17.41
C LEU A 159 -11.98 -3.54 -17.25
N ARG A 160 -12.02 -2.34 -17.83
CA ARG A 160 -13.19 -1.48 -17.80
C ARG A 160 -14.40 -2.11 -18.51
N VAL A 161 -14.22 -2.66 -19.71
CA VAL A 161 -15.30 -3.30 -20.47
C VAL A 161 -15.84 -4.50 -19.71
N ASN A 162 -14.98 -5.30 -19.10
CA ASN A 162 -15.40 -6.47 -18.33
C ASN A 162 -16.13 -6.11 -17.02
N SER A 163 -15.90 -4.94 -16.46
CA SER A 163 -16.60 -4.47 -15.26
C SER A 163 -18.03 -3.95 -15.54
N LEU A 164 -18.39 -3.76 -16.81
CA LEU A 164 -19.72 -3.28 -17.24
C LEU A 164 -20.69 -4.43 -17.59
N LYS A 165 -20.20 -5.67 -17.55
CA LYS A 165 -20.99 -6.89 -17.76
C LYS A 165 -21.47 -7.46 -16.44
#